data_1756f244b1f6915dedcb737ff360595b
#
_entry.id   1756f244b1f6915dedcb737ff360595b
#
_cell.length_a   1.000
_cell.length_b   1.000
_cell.length_c   1.000
_cell.angle_alpha   90.00
_cell.angle_beta   90.00
_cell.angle_gamma   90.00
#
_symmetry.space_group_name_H-M   'P 1'
#
loop_
_entity.id
_entity.type
_entity.pdbx_description
1 polymer ?
#
loop_
_entity_poly.entity_id
_entity_poly.type
_entity_poly.pdbx_seq_one_letter_code
_entity_poly.pdbx_strand_id
1 'polypeptide(L)'
;MAYFEGIEMTGGYGNGPDIISSCSVNVNKGEIVSILGPNGAGKSTAMKAMLGLLNLKSGSVKIDGKDISKLSPQDRVKQGISFVPQTKNVFAGMTVEENLEMGAFLVEDEIKNIIEEIYELFPILREKRNQLVGELSGGQRQQVALGRALMIKPTVLMLDEPTAGVSPIVMDELFEHIVKVKRTNVAILMVEQNAKQALSISDRGYVLVTGENRYSGTGKELLDDPRVRSSFLGG
;
A
#
# COMPACT_ATOMS: atom_id res chain seq x y z
N MET A 1 11.60 -17.33 -4.21
CA MET A 1 10.50 -17.19 -3.23
C MET A 1 10.37 -15.71 -3.00
N ALA A 2 9.18 -15.17 -3.17
CA ALA A 2 8.97 -13.73 -2.97
C ALA A 2 9.07 -13.37 -1.49
N TYR A 3 9.31 -12.09 -1.18
CA TYR A 3 9.49 -11.64 0.20
C TYR A 3 8.16 -11.61 0.97
N PHE A 4 7.11 -11.06 0.34
CA PHE A 4 5.77 -11.03 0.92
C PHE A 4 4.77 -11.53 -0.12
N GLU A 5 3.98 -12.53 0.22
CA GLU A 5 3.12 -13.23 -0.74
C GLU A 5 1.80 -13.69 -0.12
N GLY A 6 0.72 -13.47 -0.87
CA GLY A 6 -0.57 -14.11 -0.71
C GLY A 6 -0.71 -15.19 -1.79
N ILE A 7 -1.01 -16.40 -1.41
CA ILE A 7 -1.00 -17.58 -2.30
C ILE A 7 -2.40 -18.17 -2.31
N GLU A 8 -3.03 -18.22 -3.50
CA GLU A 8 -4.35 -18.82 -3.75
C GLU A 8 -5.42 -18.41 -2.72
N MET A 9 -5.39 -17.14 -2.35
CA MET A 9 -6.28 -16.59 -1.33
C MET A 9 -7.73 -16.64 -1.78
N THR A 10 -8.60 -17.28 -0.97
CA THR A 10 -10.05 -17.30 -1.16
C THR A 10 -10.73 -16.81 0.10
N GLY A 11 -11.68 -15.89 -0.03
CA GLY A 11 -12.42 -15.36 1.11
C GLY A 11 -13.25 -14.12 0.82
N GLY A 12 -13.99 -13.70 1.83
CA GLY A 12 -14.87 -12.53 1.82
C GLY A 12 -15.11 -12.00 3.23
N TYR A 13 -16.08 -11.14 3.43
CA TYR A 13 -16.39 -10.55 4.72
C TYR A 13 -17.40 -11.38 5.51
N GLY A 14 -17.08 -11.71 6.76
CA GLY A 14 -17.94 -12.45 7.67
C GLY A 14 -18.34 -13.81 7.06
N ASN A 15 -19.63 -14.12 7.08
CA ASN A 15 -20.21 -15.33 6.48
C ASN A 15 -20.75 -15.09 5.06
N GLY A 16 -20.38 -13.98 4.43
CA GLY A 16 -20.82 -13.61 3.08
C GLY A 16 -20.15 -14.44 1.98
N PRO A 17 -20.48 -14.13 0.70
CA PRO A 17 -19.84 -14.77 -0.44
C PRO A 17 -18.35 -14.43 -0.53
N ASP A 18 -17.60 -15.28 -1.22
CA ASP A 18 -16.20 -15.02 -1.51
C ASP A 18 -16.10 -13.84 -2.49
N ILE A 19 -15.24 -12.88 -2.13
CA ILE A 19 -14.94 -11.70 -2.95
C ILE A 19 -13.64 -11.91 -3.72
N ILE A 20 -12.71 -12.69 -3.14
CA ILE A 20 -11.50 -13.15 -3.82
C ILE A 20 -11.53 -14.67 -3.90
N SER A 21 -11.08 -15.21 -5.03
CA SER A 21 -11.06 -16.65 -5.33
C SER A 21 -9.72 -17.01 -5.96
N SER A 22 -8.96 -17.88 -5.31
CA SER A 22 -7.61 -18.29 -5.72
C SER A 22 -6.68 -17.14 -6.13
N CYS A 23 -6.87 -15.98 -5.48
CA CYS A 23 -6.10 -14.77 -5.77
C CYS A 23 -4.66 -14.91 -5.24
N SER A 24 -3.67 -14.70 -6.11
CA SER A 24 -2.25 -14.75 -5.73
C SER A 24 -1.57 -13.44 -6.07
N VAL A 25 -0.87 -12.86 -5.08
CA VAL A 25 -0.13 -11.61 -5.21
C VAL A 25 1.17 -11.72 -4.42
N ASN A 26 2.27 -11.28 -5.00
CA ASN A 26 3.55 -11.25 -4.29
C ASN A 26 4.38 -10.02 -4.64
N VAL A 27 5.28 -9.66 -3.74
CA VAL A 27 6.21 -8.54 -3.89
C VAL A 27 7.56 -8.88 -3.25
N ASN A 28 8.66 -8.41 -3.86
CA ASN A 28 10.02 -8.53 -3.34
C ASN A 28 10.46 -7.25 -2.64
N LYS A 29 11.53 -7.32 -1.85
CA LYS A 29 12.16 -6.13 -1.28
C LYS A 29 12.66 -5.21 -2.40
N GLY A 30 12.46 -3.90 -2.23
CA GLY A 30 12.85 -2.91 -3.23
C GLY A 30 12.03 -2.99 -4.53
N GLU A 31 10.83 -3.57 -4.48
CA GLU A 31 9.90 -3.69 -5.61
C GLU A 31 8.62 -2.93 -5.33
N ILE A 32 8.04 -2.30 -6.36
CA ILE A 32 6.66 -1.78 -6.36
C ILE A 32 5.81 -2.74 -7.19
N VAL A 33 4.77 -3.28 -6.57
CA VAL A 33 3.76 -4.11 -7.23
C VAL A 33 2.41 -3.45 -7.09
N SER A 34 1.72 -3.25 -8.21
CA SER A 34 0.37 -2.70 -8.24
C SER A 34 -0.69 -3.77 -8.47
N ILE A 35 -1.76 -3.69 -7.68
CA ILE A 35 -3.00 -4.45 -7.89
C ILE A 35 -4.01 -3.50 -8.53
N LEU A 36 -4.46 -3.86 -9.72
CA LEU A 36 -5.33 -3.07 -10.58
C LEU A 36 -6.63 -3.83 -10.87
N GLY A 37 -7.61 -3.13 -11.41
CA GLY A 37 -8.89 -3.73 -11.81
C GLY A 37 -10.05 -2.77 -11.56
N PRO A 38 -11.26 -3.09 -12.07
CA PRO A 38 -12.44 -2.26 -11.89
C PRO A 38 -12.87 -2.17 -10.43
N ASN A 39 -13.80 -1.26 -10.15
CA ASN A 39 -14.43 -1.19 -8.83
C ASN A 39 -15.17 -2.51 -8.55
N GLY A 40 -15.01 -3.02 -7.32
CA GLY A 40 -15.57 -4.32 -6.93
C GLY A 40 -14.74 -5.54 -7.38
N ALA A 41 -13.61 -5.37 -8.05
CA ALA A 41 -12.75 -6.49 -8.48
C ALA A 41 -12.07 -7.28 -7.35
N GLY A 42 -12.19 -6.83 -6.09
CA GLY A 42 -11.57 -7.51 -4.96
C GLY A 42 -10.19 -6.99 -4.55
N LYS A 43 -9.70 -5.89 -5.15
CA LYS A 43 -8.35 -5.32 -4.89
C LYS A 43 -8.09 -5.06 -3.40
N SER A 44 -8.89 -4.19 -2.78
CA SER A 44 -8.76 -3.87 -1.34
C SER A 44 -9.08 -5.07 -0.45
N THR A 45 -9.90 -6.03 -0.95
CA THR A 45 -10.17 -7.28 -0.24
C THR A 45 -8.93 -8.18 -0.20
N ALA A 46 -8.22 -8.34 -1.32
CA ALA A 46 -6.95 -9.05 -1.37
C ALA A 46 -5.91 -8.42 -0.44
N MET A 47 -5.79 -7.10 -0.45
CA MET A 47 -4.91 -6.36 0.45
C MET A 47 -5.28 -6.58 1.93
N LYS A 48 -6.56 -6.47 2.28
CA LYS A 48 -7.06 -6.70 3.65
C LYS A 48 -6.85 -8.15 4.11
N ALA A 49 -6.96 -9.12 3.21
CA ALA A 49 -6.63 -10.52 3.49
C ALA A 49 -5.14 -10.68 3.82
N MET A 50 -4.26 -10.06 3.05
CA MET A 50 -2.82 -10.07 3.30
C MET A 50 -2.44 -9.34 4.59
N LEU A 51 -3.22 -8.35 5.03
CA LEU A 51 -3.04 -7.67 6.31
C LEU A 51 -3.64 -8.43 7.51
N GLY A 52 -4.47 -9.45 7.27
CA GLY A 52 -5.15 -10.20 8.33
C GLY A 52 -6.44 -9.57 8.85
N LEU A 53 -6.98 -8.58 8.13
CA LEU A 53 -8.29 -7.96 8.41
C LEU A 53 -9.46 -8.79 7.88
N LEU A 54 -9.16 -9.87 7.18
CA LEU A 54 -10.11 -10.80 6.60
C LEU A 54 -9.62 -12.22 6.81
N ASN A 55 -10.51 -13.10 7.28
CA ASN A 55 -10.21 -14.51 7.43
C ASN A 55 -10.29 -15.23 6.08
N LEU A 56 -9.18 -15.84 5.66
CA LEU A 56 -9.17 -16.68 4.46
C LEU A 56 -9.91 -17.99 4.72
N LYS A 57 -10.72 -18.43 3.76
CA LYS A 57 -11.30 -19.79 3.72
C LYS A 57 -10.27 -20.80 3.22
N SER A 58 -9.41 -20.39 2.28
CA SER A 58 -8.30 -21.17 1.77
C SER A 58 -7.17 -20.26 1.30
N GLY A 59 -6.01 -20.84 1.02
CA GLY A 59 -4.78 -20.11 0.68
C GLY A 59 -3.95 -19.75 1.90
N SER A 60 -2.88 -19.01 1.68
CA SER A 60 -1.96 -18.62 2.74
C SER A 60 -1.33 -17.25 2.50
N VAL A 61 -0.83 -16.62 3.55
CA VAL A 61 -0.02 -15.39 3.50
C VAL A 61 1.32 -15.67 4.15
N LYS A 62 2.42 -15.31 3.45
CA LYS A 62 3.78 -15.54 3.93
C LYS A 62 4.60 -14.26 3.85
N ILE A 63 5.51 -14.10 4.81
CA ILE A 63 6.56 -13.07 4.79
C ILE A 63 7.91 -13.77 5.05
N ASP A 64 8.87 -13.54 4.16
CA ASP A 64 10.20 -14.17 4.22
C ASP A 64 10.12 -15.70 4.39
N GLY A 65 9.21 -16.33 3.65
CA GLY A 65 8.93 -17.77 3.71
C GLY A 65 8.13 -18.24 4.93
N LYS A 66 7.95 -17.40 5.96
CA LYS A 66 7.20 -17.74 7.17
C LYS A 66 5.70 -17.54 6.95
N ASP A 67 4.91 -18.55 7.24
CA ASP A 67 3.45 -18.46 7.19
C ASP A 67 2.91 -17.58 8.34
N ILE A 68 2.19 -16.53 7.96
CA ILE A 68 1.56 -15.57 8.87
C ILE A 68 0.03 -15.56 8.74
N SER A 69 -0.56 -16.55 8.06
CA SER A 69 -1.99 -16.59 7.74
C SER A 69 -2.87 -16.48 8.98
N LYS A 70 -2.43 -17.07 10.09
CA LYS A 70 -3.17 -17.10 11.37
C LYS A 70 -2.83 -15.97 12.33
N LEU A 71 -1.86 -15.10 11.99
CA LEU A 71 -1.50 -13.98 12.84
C LEU A 71 -2.57 -12.88 12.77
N SER A 72 -2.80 -12.24 13.92
CA SER A 72 -3.63 -11.03 14.00
C SER A 72 -3.03 -9.89 13.18
N PRO A 73 -3.82 -8.88 12.77
CA PRO A 73 -3.28 -7.71 12.10
C PRO A 73 -2.15 -7.04 12.88
N GLN A 74 -2.30 -6.94 14.21
CA GLN A 74 -1.29 -6.36 15.10
C GLN A 74 0.02 -7.15 15.08
N ASP A 75 -0.06 -8.47 15.06
CA ASP A 75 1.14 -9.31 15.00
C ASP A 75 1.78 -9.31 13.62
N ARG A 76 1.01 -9.10 12.54
CA ARG A 76 1.56 -8.87 11.20
C ARG A 76 2.31 -7.54 11.12
N VAL A 77 1.81 -6.48 11.78
CA VAL A 77 2.53 -5.21 11.88
C VAL A 77 3.88 -5.40 12.60
N LYS A 78 3.93 -6.20 13.67
CA LYS A 78 5.19 -6.57 14.35
C LYS A 78 6.17 -7.36 13.46
N GLN A 79 5.69 -8.00 12.38
CA GLN A 79 6.56 -8.62 11.37
C GLN A 79 7.12 -7.61 10.35
N GLY A 80 6.86 -6.31 10.53
CA GLY A 80 7.34 -5.24 9.65
C GLY A 80 6.38 -4.88 8.51
N ILE A 81 5.10 -5.21 8.61
CA ILE A 81 4.09 -4.81 7.62
C ILE A 81 3.44 -3.52 8.09
N SER A 82 3.45 -2.48 7.24
CA SER A 82 2.71 -1.24 7.45
C SER A 82 1.63 -1.05 6.41
N PHE A 83 0.56 -0.34 6.77
CA PHE A 83 -0.61 -0.14 5.91
C PHE A 83 -1.12 1.29 5.96
N VAL A 84 -1.32 1.88 4.79
CA VAL A 84 -2.00 3.17 4.61
C VAL A 84 -3.36 2.93 3.97
N PRO A 85 -4.46 3.07 4.71
CA PRO A 85 -5.80 2.93 4.16
C PRO A 85 -6.18 4.14 3.30
N GLN A 86 -7.11 3.97 2.36
CA GLN A 86 -7.63 5.02 1.49
C GLN A 86 -8.20 6.23 2.25
N THR A 87 -8.91 5.98 3.35
CA THR A 87 -9.60 7.01 4.14
C THR A 87 -9.24 6.91 5.61
N LYS A 88 -9.44 8.02 6.35
CA LYS A 88 -9.14 8.10 7.80
C LYS A 88 -7.69 7.71 8.14
N ASN A 89 -6.79 8.04 7.25
CA ASN A 89 -5.38 7.67 7.31
C ASN A 89 -4.51 8.68 8.11
N VAL A 90 -5.11 9.75 8.64
CA VAL A 90 -4.43 10.75 9.49
C VAL A 90 -5.33 11.20 10.63
N PHE A 91 -4.75 11.74 11.69
CA PHE A 91 -5.43 12.38 12.81
C PHE A 91 -5.52 13.89 12.55
N ALA A 92 -6.65 14.35 12.02
CA ALA A 92 -6.83 15.74 11.59
C ALA A 92 -6.71 16.78 12.73
N GLY A 93 -7.04 16.41 13.97
CA GLY A 93 -6.93 17.26 15.16
C GLY A 93 -5.55 17.28 15.83
N MET A 94 -4.57 16.60 15.24
CA MET A 94 -3.18 16.57 15.70
C MET A 94 -2.29 17.31 14.70
N THR A 95 -1.13 17.78 15.15
CA THR A 95 -0.11 18.35 14.29
C THR A 95 0.54 17.28 13.41
N VAL A 96 1.33 17.70 12.42
CA VAL A 96 2.12 16.79 11.58
C VAL A 96 3.05 15.93 12.44
N GLU A 97 3.80 16.56 13.35
CA GLU A 97 4.77 15.87 14.22
C GLU A 97 4.08 14.85 15.13
N GLU A 98 2.98 15.23 15.80
CA GLU A 98 2.17 14.30 16.61
C GLU A 98 1.63 13.12 15.78
N ASN A 99 1.21 13.35 14.52
CA ASN A 99 0.81 12.25 13.64
C ASN A 99 1.96 11.28 13.36
N LEU A 100 3.18 11.78 13.15
CA LEU A 100 4.36 10.93 12.97
C LEU A 100 4.67 10.14 14.24
N GLU A 101 4.70 10.81 15.41
CA GLU A 101 4.93 10.15 16.71
C GLU A 101 3.93 9.02 16.96
N MET A 102 2.64 9.22 16.62
CA MET A 102 1.62 8.18 16.72
C MET A 102 1.93 6.96 15.83
N GLY A 103 2.72 7.13 14.76
CA GLY A 103 3.19 6.03 13.93
C GLY A 103 4.27 5.18 14.58
N ALA A 104 4.97 5.70 15.58
CA ALA A 104 6.11 5.07 16.23
C ALA A 104 5.77 4.12 17.40
N PHE A 105 4.50 3.72 17.55
CA PHE A 105 4.00 2.97 18.72
C PHE A 105 4.65 1.59 18.97
N LEU A 106 5.41 1.06 18.01
CA LEU A 106 6.21 -0.17 18.15
C LEU A 106 7.71 0.11 18.22
N VAL A 107 8.13 1.37 18.23
CA VAL A 107 9.54 1.75 18.18
C VAL A 107 10.02 2.03 19.60
N GLU A 108 11.11 1.35 20.00
CA GLU A 108 11.78 1.54 21.29
C GLU A 108 12.99 2.50 21.17
N ASP A 109 13.42 2.81 19.93
CA ASP A 109 14.56 3.64 19.62
C ASP A 109 14.25 5.15 19.66
N GLU A 110 15.25 5.98 19.38
CA GLU A 110 15.15 7.44 19.31
C GLU A 110 14.19 7.88 18.18
N ILE A 111 12.91 8.06 18.50
CA ILE A 111 11.83 8.50 17.59
C ILE A 111 12.26 9.75 16.79
N LYS A 112 13.00 10.66 17.42
CA LYS A 112 13.47 11.90 16.77
C LYS A 112 14.32 11.62 15.53
N ASN A 113 15.21 10.63 15.56
CA ASN A 113 16.05 10.29 14.40
C ASN A 113 15.19 9.77 13.25
N ILE A 114 14.16 8.98 13.56
CA ILE A 114 13.24 8.47 12.53
C ILE A 114 12.41 9.62 11.93
N ILE A 115 11.95 10.55 12.75
CA ILE A 115 11.24 11.75 12.27
C ILE A 115 12.13 12.57 11.33
N GLU A 116 13.43 12.72 11.63
CA GLU A 116 14.35 13.41 10.73
C GLU A 116 14.53 12.68 9.39
N GLU A 117 14.63 11.34 9.39
CA GLU A 117 14.64 10.52 8.16
C GLU A 117 13.35 10.73 7.34
N ILE A 118 12.18 10.83 8.00
CA ILE A 118 10.89 11.11 7.34
C ILE A 118 10.88 12.53 6.76
N TYR A 119 11.43 13.51 7.45
CA TYR A 119 11.52 14.89 6.95
C TYR A 119 12.48 15.02 5.76
N GLU A 120 13.49 14.16 5.65
CA GLU A 120 14.34 14.08 4.44
C GLU A 120 13.57 13.53 3.23
N LEU A 121 12.70 12.54 3.45
CA LEU A 121 11.83 11.99 2.40
C LEU A 121 10.71 12.96 2.00
N PHE A 122 10.17 13.72 2.96
CA PHE A 122 9.04 14.63 2.81
C PHE A 122 9.33 16.01 3.41
N PRO A 123 10.14 16.87 2.75
CA PRO A 123 10.58 18.15 3.32
C PRO A 123 9.44 19.06 3.78
N ILE A 124 8.31 19.06 3.07
CA ILE A 124 7.12 19.84 3.42
C ILE A 124 6.58 19.52 4.82
N LEU A 125 6.75 18.27 5.30
CA LEU A 125 6.31 17.87 6.62
C LEU A 125 7.15 18.55 7.73
N ARG A 126 8.44 18.78 7.48
CA ARG A 126 9.30 19.54 8.38
C ARG A 126 8.85 20.99 8.50
N GLU A 127 8.56 21.64 7.36
CA GLU A 127 8.10 23.01 7.33
C GLU A 127 6.77 23.20 8.08
N LYS A 128 5.91 22.19 8.01
CA LYS A 128 4.56 22.21 8.57
C LYS A 128 4.41 21.40 9.87
N ARG A 129 5.51 21.04 10.53
CA ARG A 129 5.51 20.11 11.68
C ARG A 129 4.53 20.49 12.80
N ASN A 130 4.36 21.78 13.06
CA ASN A 130 3.49 22.31 14.11
C ASN A 130 2.07 22.64 13.62
N GLN A 131 1.76 22.45 12.32
CA GLN A 131 0.44 22.75 11.76
C GLN A 131 -0.49 21.55 11.96
N LEU A 132 -1.77 21.81 12.24
CA LEU A 132 -2.80 20.78 12.34
C LEU A 132 -3.00 20.10 10.97
N VAL A 133 -3.03 18.77 10.95
CA VAL A 133 -3.14 18.01 9.69
C VAL A 133 -4.47 18.27 8.99
N GLY A 134 -5.53 18.61 9.72
CA GLY A 134 -6.82 19.01 9.15
C GLY A 134 -6.75 20.24 8.23
N GLU A 135 -5.77 21.13 8.42
CA GLU A 135 -5.57 22.36 7.64
C GLU A 135 -4.72 22.16 6.38
N LEU A 136 -4.12 20.98 6.23
CA LEU A 136 -3.25 20.66 5.09
C LEU A 136 -4.05 20.37 3.82
N SER A 137 -3.41 20.52 2.66
CA SER A 137 -3.95 20.03 1.38
C SER A 137 -4.12 18.51 1.37
N GLY A 138 -4.95 17.98 0.45
CA GLY A 138 -5.13 16.54 0.29
C GLY A 138 -3.81 15.78 0.11
N GLY A 139 -2.93 16.27 -0.76
CA GLY A 139 -1.63 15.67 -1.02
C GLY A 139 -0.68 15.73 0.18
N GLN A 140 -0.67 16.85 0.91
CA GLN A 140 0.11 16.97 2.14
C GLN A 140 -0.39 15.99 3.21
N ARG A 141 -1.71 15.79 3.34
CA ARG A 141 -2.27 14.76 4.23
C ARG A 141 -1.82 13.35 3.83
N GLN A 142 -1.75 13.06 2.53
CA GLN A 142 -1.24 11.76 2.06
C GLN A 142 0.25 11.58 2.40
N GLN A 143 1.06 12.63 2.28
CA GLN A 143 2.46 12.58 2.72
C GLN A 143 2.59 12.34 4.23
N VAL A 144 1.72 12.94 5.06
CA VAL A 144 1.66 12.64 6.51
C VAL A 144 1.31 11.17 6.74
N ALA A 145 0.32 10.62 6.02
CA ALA A 145 -0.08 9.22 6.14
C ALA A 145 1.05 8.26 5.77
N LEU A 146 1.77 8.56 4.67
CA LEU A 146 2.97 7.81 4.26
C LEU A 146 4.07 7.90 5.32
N GLY A 147 4.41 9.13 5.76
CA GLY A 147 5.42 9.35 6.80
C GLY A 147 5.10 8.58 8.08
N ARG A 148 3.85 8.65 8.55
CA ARG A 148 3.39 7.89 9.72
C ARG A 148 3.55 6.39 9.56
N ALA A 149 3.25 5.85 8.38
CA ALA A 149 3.39 4.43 8.08
C ALA A 149 4.86 3.98 8.05
N LEU A 150 5.78 4.88 7.73
CA LEU A 150 7.22 4.60 7.69
C LEU A 150 7.91 4.69 9.05
N MET A 151 7.26 5.28 10.07
CA MET A 151 7.84 5.44 11.41
C MET A 151 8.28 4.12 12.07
N ILE A 152 7.60 3.00 11.77
CA ILE A 152 7.99 1.67 12.28
C ILE A 152 9.12 1.02 11.46
N LYS A 153 9.76 1.75 10.52
CA LYS A 153 10.77 1.21 9.58
C LYS A 153 10.32 -0.10 8.93
N PRO A 154 9.17 -0.11 8.22
CA PRO A 154 8.58 -1.34 7.72
C PRO A 154 9.44 -2.00 6.65
N THR A 155 9.36 -3.32 6.55
CA THR A 155 9.92 -4.09 5.43
C THR A 155 8.92 -4.25 4.29
N VAL A 156 7.63 -4.11 4.59
CA VAL A 156 6.51 -4.12 3.64
C VAL A 156 5.61 -2.91 3.88
N LEU A 157 5.37 -2.12 2.85
CA LEU A 157 4.43 -1.00 2.86
C LEU A 157 3.26 -1.32 1.92
N MET A 158 2.05 -1.34 2.48
CA MET A 158 0.82 -1.57 1.75
C MET A 158 0.04 -0.26 1.62
N LEU A 159 -0.37 0.11 0.38
CA LEU A 159 -1.03 1.38 0.07
C LEU A 159 -2.37 1.12 -0.62
N ASP A 160 -3.47 1.53 -0.02
CA ASP A 160 -4.82 1.37 -0.58
C ASP A 160 -5.29 2.71 -1.19
N GLU A 161 -5.19 2.84 -2.51
CA GLU A 161 -5.54 4.01 -3.31
C GLU A 161 -4.92 5.32 -2.77
N PRO A 162 -3.57 5.40 -2.63
CA PRO A 162 -2.90 6.56 -2.02
C PRO A 162 -3.12 7.86 -2.79
N THR A 163 -3.52 7.79 -4.07
CA THR A 163 -3.76 8.97 -4.90
C THR A 163 -5.25 9.34 -5.03
N ALA A 164 -6.14 8.66 -4.29
CA ALA A 164 -7.56 8.95 -4.36
C ALA A 164 -7.89 10.39 -3.95
N GLY A 165 -8.62 11.12 -4.80
CA GLY A 165 -9.13 12.45 -4.49
C GLY A 165 -8.07 13.57 -4.50
N VAL A 166 -6.87 13.34 -5.05
CA VAL A 166 -5.86 14.37 -5.24
C VAL A 166 -5.81 14.85 -6.72
N SER A 167 -5.26 16.05 -6.95
CA SER A 167 -5.07 16.55 -8.31
C SER A 167 -3.96 15.78 -9.05
N PRO A 168 -3.93 15.81 -10.40
CA PRO A 168 -2.90 15.10 -11.18
C PRO A 168 -1.47 15.49 -10.81
N ILE A 169 -1.20 16.76 -10.55
CA ILE A 169 0.14 17.25 -10.16
C ILE A 169 0.55 16.63 -8.82
N VAL A 170 -0.36 16.62 -7.85
CA VAL A 170 -0.11 16.05 -6.53
C VAL A 170 0.03 14.51 -6.59
N MET A 171 -0.66 13.88 -7.53
CA MET A 171 -0.53 12.44 -7.77
C MET A 171 0.89 12.10 -8.25
N ASP A 172 1.44 12.85 -9.19
CA ASP A 172 2.80 12.65 -9.69
C ASP A 172 3.83 12.83 -8.56
N GLU A 173 3.68 13.87 -7.72
CA GLU A 173 4.52 14.07 -6.52
C GLU A 173 4.46 12.88 -5.55
N LEU A 174 3.26 12.34 -5.29
CA LEU A 174 3.09 11.18 -4.41
C LEU A 174 3.75 9.92 -4.98
N PHE A 175 3.64 9.71 -6.28
CA PHE A 175 4.32 8.59 -6.94
C PHE A 175 5.84 8.74 -6.89
N GLU A 176 6.38 9.93 -7.05
CA GLU A 176 7.82 10.18 -6.84
C GLU A 176 8.26 9.84 -5.41
N HIS A 177 7.46 10.18 -4.39
CA HIS A 177 7.76 9.82 -3.01
C HIS A 177 7.70 8.29 -2.80
N ILE A 178 6.73 7.59 -3.38
CA ILE A 178 6.63 6.12 -3.32
C ILE A 178 7.88 5.49 -3.95
N VAL A 179 8.34 6.02 -5.10
CA VAL A 179 9.59 5.57 -5.73
C VAL A 179 10.83 5.83 -4.85
N LYS A 180 10.87 6.95 -4.13
CA LYS A 180 11.95 7.22 -3.14
C LYS A 180 11.92 6.19 -2.01
N VAL A 181 10.74 5.87 -1.47
CA VAL A 181 10.58 4.83 -0.44
C VAL A 181 11.03 3.46 -0.95
N LYS A 182 10.71 3.07 -2.19
CA LYS A 182 11.22 1.84 -2.80
C LYS A 182 12.75 1.73 -2.71
N ARG A 183 13.48 2.85 -2.91
CA ARG A 183 14.95 2.87 -2.88
C ARG A 183 15.55 2.56 -1.50
N THR A 184 14.76 2.60 -0.44
CA THR A 184 15.16 2.16 0.90
C THR A 184 14.99 0.65 1.10
N ASN A 185 14.79 -0.12 0.01
CA ASN A 185 14.63 -1.58 0.02
C ASN A 185 13.33 -2.08 0.68
N VAL A 186 12.32 -1.24 0.78
CA VAL A 186 10.97 -1.61 1.25
C VAL A 186 10.21 -2.30 0.10
N ALA A 187 9.52 -3.41 0.40
CA ALA A 187 8.57 -4.04 -0.52
C ALA A 187 7.27 -3.22 -0.53
N ILE A 188 6.84 -2.73 -1.68
CA ILE A 188 5.65 -1.88 -1.78
C ILE A 188 4.55 -2.61 -2.56
N LEU A 189 3.42 -2.85 -1.90
CA LEU A 189 2.21 -3.38 -2.52
C LEU A 189 1.15 -2.29 -2.55
N MET A 190 0.73 -1.87 -3.74
CA MET A 190 -0.19 -0.75 -3.92
C MET A 190 -1.46 -1.20 -4.65
N VAL A 191 -2.61 -0.79 -4.17
CA VAL A 191 -3.87 -0.82 -4.93
C VAL A 191 -4.09 0.55 -5.51
N GLU A 192 -4.39 0.63 -6.79
CA GLU A 192 -4.70 1.90 -7.46
C GLU A 192 -5.84 1.77 -8.47
N GLN A 193 -6.55 2.87 -8.64
CA GLN A 193 -7.60 3.00 -9.65
C GLN A 193 -7.04 3.58 -10.95
N ASN A 194 -6.09 4.50 -10.86
CA ASN A 194 -5.39 5.08 -12.01
C ASN A 194 -4.31 4.11 -12.52
N ALA A 195 -4.75 3.11 -13.27
CA ALA A 195 -3.90 1.99 -13.68
C ALA A 195 -2.70 2.42 -14.53
N LYS A 196 -2.85 3.41 -15.42
CA LYS A 196 -1.77 3.88 -16.29
C LYS A 196 -0.61 4.48 -15.50
N GLN A 197 -0.91 5.39 -14.57
CA GLN A 197 0.12 6.04 -13.75
C GLN A 197 0.71 5.05 -12.74
N ALA A 198 -0.10 4.21 -12.12
CA ALA A 198 0.39 3.17 -11.21
C ALA A 198 1.38 2.22 -11.90
N LEU A 199 1.05 1.72 -13.09
CA LEU A 199 1.93 0.83 -13.86
C LEU A 199 3.22 1.51 -14.30
N SER A 200 3.20 2.82 -14.54
CA SER A 200 4.42 3.55 -14.98
C SER A 200 5.53 3.56 -13.93
N ILE A 201 5.18 3.43 -12.64
CA ILE A 201 6.14 3.38 -11.53
C ILE A 201 6.35 1.97 -10.98
N SER A 202 5.52 1.00 -11.41
CA SER A 202 5.54 -0.37 -10.89
C SER A 202 6.53 -1.26 -11.64
N ASP A 203 7.25 -2.07 -10.91
CA ASP A 203 8.07 -3.14 -11.50
C ASP A 203 7.18 -4.23 -12.08
N ARG A 204 6.11 -4.60 -11.34
CA ARG A 204 5.10 -5.59 -11.78
C ARG A 204 3.70 -5.14 -11.38
N GLY A 205 2.71 -5.76 -12.00
CA GLY A 205 1.31 -5.57 -11.67
C GLY A 205 0.48 -6.84 -11.79
N TYR A 206 -0.65 -6.81 -11.08
CA TYR A 206 -1.72 -7.81 -11.17
C TYR A 206 -3.01 -7.11 -11.52
N VAL A 207 -3.73 -7.59 -12.51
CA VAL A 207 -5.06 -7.12 -12.86
C VAL A 207 -6.07 -8.11 -12.33
N LEU A 208 -6.89 -7.69 -11.36
CA LEU A 208 -7.97 -8.49 -10.80
C LEU A 208 -9.28 -8.22 -11.51
N VAL A 209 -10.04 -9.29 -11.76
CA VAL A 209 -11.41 -9.23 -12.26
C VAL A 209 -12.24 -10.22 -11.46
N THR A 210 -13.32 -9.77 -10.84
CA THR A 210 -14.21 -10.62 -10.02
C THR A 210 -13.48 -11.52 -9.01
N GLY A 211 -12.49 -10.96 -8.33
CA GLY A 211 -11.75 -11.65 -7.28
C GLY A 211 -10.60 -12.55 -7.73
N GLU A 212 -10.35 -12.67 -9.04
CA GLU A 212 -9.34 -13.56 -9.62
C GLU A 212 -8.25 -12.77 -10.36
N ASN A 213 -7.04 -13.33 -10.43
CA ASN A 213 -5.96 -12.80 -11.25
C ASN A 213 -6.27 -13.02 -12.74
N ARG A 214 -6.50 -11.93 -13.49
CA ARG A 214 -6.76 -12.02 -14.94
C ARG A 214 -5.50 -11.82 -15.78
N TYR A 215 -4.68 -10.84 -15.40
CA TYR A 215 -3.40 -10.55 -16.06
C TYR A 215 -2.34 -10.29 -15.00
N SER A 216 -1.11 -10.63 -15.31
CA SER A 216 0.07 -10.28 -14.51
C SER A 216 1.29 -10.15 -15.42
N GLY A 217 2.22 -9.27 -15.04
CA GLY A 217 3.43 -9.02 -15.79
C GLY A 217 4.19 -7.84 -15.24
N THR A 218 5.25 -7.42 -15.91
CA THR A 218 5.94 -6.16 -15.61
C THR A 218 5.01 -4.98 -15.89
N GLY A 219 5.26 -3.84 -15.23
CA GLY A 219 4.47 -2.62 -15.47
C GLY A 219 4.43 -2.26 -16.97
N LYS A 220 5.57 -2.39 -17.66
CA LYS A 220 5.68 -2.13 -19.10
C LYS A 220 4.87 -3.11 -19.95
N GLU A 221 4.97 -4.42 -19.68
CA GLU A 221 4.19 -5.43 -20.42
C GLU A 221 2.69 -5.20 -20.29
N LEU A 222 2.21 -4.86 -19.09
CA LEU A 222 0.80 -4.57 -18.87
C LEU A 222 0.35 -3.25 -19.53
N LEU A 223 1.20 -2.23 -19.58
CA LEU A 223 0.93 -0.97 -20.30
C LEU A 223 0.84 -1.19 -21.81
N ASP A 224 1.59 -2.13 -22.36
CA ASP A 224 1.67 -2.40 -23.79
C ASP A 224 0.64 -3.47 -24.24
N ASP A 225 0.03 -4.25 -23.30
CA ASP A 225 -0.96 -5.29 -23.64
C ASP A 225 -2.28 -4.66 -24.12
N PRO A 226 -2.70 -4.91 -25.39
CA PRO A 226 -3.93 -4.34 -25.95
C PRO A 226 -5.20 -4.69 -25.16
N ARG A 227 -5.23 -5.88 -24.52
CA ARG A 227 -6.39 -6.33 -23.73
C ARG A 227 -6.49 -5.55 -22.42
N VAL A 228 -5.34 -5.28 -21.77
CA VAL A 228 -5.28 -4.46 -20.57
C VAL A 228 -5.62 -3.01 -20.92
N ARG A 229 -5.08 -2.48 -22.02
CA ARG A 229 -5.35 -1.12 -22.49
C ARG A 229 -6.83 -0.88 -22.74
N SER A 230 -7.46 -1.73 -23.54
CA SER A 230 -8.87 -1.57 -23.90
C SER A 230 -9.84 -1.72 -22.71
N SER A 231 -9.46 -2.55 -21.72
CA SER A 231 -10.37 -2.88 -20.61
C SER A 231 -10.13 -2.02 -19.36
N PHE A 232 -8.90 -1.50 -19.13
CA PHE A 232 -8.52 -0.91 -17.83
C PHE A 232 -7.74 0.40 -17.93
N LEU A 233 -7.18 0.78 -19.12
CA LEU A 233 -6.33 1.98 -19.24
C LEU A 233 -7.02 3.12 -20.00
N GLY A 234 -8.26 2.94 -20.46
CA GLY A 234 -8.98 3.92 -21.26
C GLY A 234 -8.32 4.05 -22.63
N GLY A 235 -8.56 3.11 -23.51
CA GLY A 235 -8.03 3.09 -24.88
C GLY A 235 -8.58 4.19 -25.76
#